data_76bce671b1d978412025d16c25eca6e2
#
_entry.id   76bce671b1d978412025d16c25eca6e2
#
_cell.length_a   1.000
_cell.length_b   1.000
_cell.length_c   1.000
_cell.angle_alpha   90.00
_cell.angle_beta   90.00
_cell.angle_gamma   90.00
#
_symmetry.space_group_name_H-M   'P 1'
#
loop_
_entity.id
_entity.type
_entity.pdbx_description
1 polymer ?
#
loop_
_entity_poly.entity_id
_entity_poly.type
_entity_poly.pdbx_seq_one_letter_code
_entity_poly.pdbx_strand_id
1 'polypeptide(L)'
;MDTAKLFVAGLLGGVINFFLGWLVWGILLMDYFSSHTTNPQVARSSENMVFWALIGGNLVFGFLHAYILYKANVKTPASGAILAATISALVTLGSNLMMYAQYDLLQLSIVLPDVLASALVSAIVGATIGWYYGRGPLNKTV
;
A
#
# COMPACT_ATOMS: atom_id res chain seq x y z
N MET A 1 13.34 -15.02 13.87
CA MET A 1 12.23 -14.29 13.22
C MET A 1 10.97 -15.08 13.51
N ASP A 2 9.98 -14.49 14.13
CA ASP A 2 8.67 -15.15 14.31
C ASP A 2 7.91 -15.10 12.98
N THR A 3 8.04 -16.17 12.22
CA THR A 3 7.47 -16.30 10.86
C THR A 3 5.95 -16.25 10.88
N ALA A 4 5.32 -16.83 11.92
CA ALA A 4 3.88 -16.82 12.06
C ALA A 4 3.37 -15.38 12.29
N LYS A 5 4.05 -14.62 13.15
CA LYS A 5 3.71 -13.22 13.43
C LYS A 5 3.89 -12.34 12.20
N LEU A 6 4.96 -12.56 11.42
CA LEU A 6 5.19 -11.88 10.16
C LEU A 6 4.09 -12.21 9.13
N PHE A 7 3.73 -13.48 9.02
CA PHE A 7 2.71 -13.92 8.07
C PHE A 7 1.34 -13.30 8.36
N VAL A 8 0.90 -13.35 9.62
CA VAL A 8 -0.38 -12.72 10.03
C VAL A 8 -0.36 -11.21 9.79
N ALA A 9 0.75 -10.54 10.13
CA ALA A 9 0.89 -9.09 9.88
C ALA A 9 0.83 -8.75 8.38
N GLY A 10 1.45 -9.56 7.54
CA GLY A 10 1.44 -9.40 6.09
C GLY A 10 0.03 -9.57 5.49
N LEU A 11 -0.69 -10.62 5.92
CA LEU A 11 -2.08 -10.82 5.51
C LEU A 11 -2.97 -9.66 5.97
N LEU A 12 -2.87 -9.26 7.23
CA LEU A 12 -3.64 -8.15 7.78
C LEU A 12 -3.37 -6.85 7.02
N GLY A 13 -2.09 -6.54 6.79
CA GLY A 13 -1.68 -5.38 6.00
C GLY A 13 -2.19 -5.43 4.57
N GLY A 14 -2.11 -6.58 3.90
CA GLY A 14 -2.57 -6.76 2.52
C GLY A 14 -4.08 -6.61 2.37
N VAL A 15 -4.86 -7.16 3.30
CA VAL A 15 -6.32 -7.02 3.31
C VAL A 15 -6.73 -5.56 3.51
N ILE A 16 -6.13 -4.88 4.48
CA ILE A 16 -6.41 -3.45 4.72
C ILE A 16 -6.01 -2.62 3.51
N ASN A 17 -4.83 -2.89 2.93
CA ASN A 17 -4.35 -2.19 1.74
C ASN A 17 -5.31 -2.35 0.55
N PHE A 18 -5.86 -3.56 0.36
CA PHE A 18 -6.84 -3.83 -0.70
C PHE A 18 -8.10 -2.99 -0.53
N PHE A 19 -8.73 -2.99 0.65
CA PHE A 19 -9.97 -2.24 0.88
C PHE A 19 -9.75 -0.74 0.85
N LEU A 20 -8.68 -0.23 1.45
CA LEU A 20 -8.35 1.20 1.40
C LEU A 20 -7.94 1.63 -0.02
N GLY A 21 -7.21 0.79 -0.73
CA GLY A 21 -6.84 1.04 -2.12
C GLY A 21 -8.08 1.13 -3.01
N TRP A 22 -9.01 0.19 -2.87
CA TRP A 22 -10.28 0.25 -3.58
C TRP A 22 -11.09 1.52 -3.24
N LEU A 23 -11.18 1.88 -1.97
CA LEU A 23 -11.85 3.10 -1.54
C LEU A 23 -11.20 4.35 -2.13
N VAL A 24 -9.88 4.48 -2.03
CA VAL A 24 -9.16 5.70 -2.41
C VAL A 24 -9.08 5.83 -3.94
N TRP A 25 -8.54 4.82 -4.64
CA TRP A 25 -8.36 4.91 -6.09
C TRP A 25 -9.57 4.45 -6.90
N GLY A 26 -10.38 3.53 -6.36
CA GLY A 26 -11.57 3.01 -7.04
C GLY A 26 -12.83 3.85 -6.83
N ILE A 27 -12.87 4.73 -5.82
CA ILE A 27 -14.04 5.57 -5.52
C ILE A 27 -13.65 7.04 -5.41
N LEU A 28 -12.78 7.41 -4.45
CA LEU A 28 -12.56 8.82 -4.11
C LEU A 28 -11.77 9.59 -5.17
N LEU A 29 -10.75 8.97 -5.75
CA LEU A 29 -9.85 9.58 -6.73
C LEU A 29 -10.06 9.08 -8.16
N MET A 30 -11.04 8.21 -8.39
CA MET A 30 -11.29 7.58 -9.70
C MET A 30 -11.45 8.62 -10.81
N ASP A 31 -12.33 9.61 -10.63
CA ASP A 31 -12.60 10.64 -11.63
C ASP A 31 -11.38 11.53 -11.86
N TYR A 32 -10.66 11.85 -10.79
CA TYR A 32 -9.44 12.64 -10.90
C TYR A 32 -8.37 11.92 -11.72
N PHE A 33 -8.11 10.65 -11.42
CA PHE A 33 -7.10 9.86 -12.13
C PHE A 33 -7.51 9.61 -13.59
N SER A 34 -8.78 9.29 -13.85
CA SER A 34 -9.27 9.05 -15.21
C SER A 34 -9.15 10.30 -16.10
N SER A 35 -9.41 11.48 -15.55
CA SER A 35 -9.33 12.76 -16.29
C SER A 35 -7.89 13.25 -16.53
N HIS A 36 -6.92 12.78 -15.75
CA HIS A 36 -5.51 13.16 -15.87
C HIS A 36 -4.61 12.03 -16.42
N THR A 37 -5.20 10.93 -16.85
CA THR A 37 -4.51 9.88 -17.60
C THR A 37 -4.42 10.30 -19.06
N THR A 38 -3.20 10.36 -19.62
CA THR A 38 -2.97 10.83 -20.99
C THR A 38 -3.57 9.86 -22.01
N ASN A 39 -3.50 8.57 -21.74
CA ASN A 39 -3.98 7.53 -22.64
C ASN A 39 -4.92 6.53 -21.91
N PRO A 40 -6.19 6.91 -21.65
CA PRO A 40 -7.12 6.10 -20.86
C PRO A 40 -7.46 4.75 -21.51
N GLN A 41 -7.22 4.59 -22.81
CA GLN A 41 -7.50 3.34 -23.54
C GLN A 41 -6.60 2.17 -23.15
N VAL A 42 -5.46 2.44 -22.51
CA VAL A 42 -4.55 1.37 -22.02
C VAL A 42 -5.02 0.78 -20.69
N ALA A 43 -5.90 1.49 -19.97
CA ALA A 43 -6.48 0.98 -18.74
C ALA A 43 -7.53 -0.11 -19.05
N ARG A 44 -7.50 -1.19 -18.28
CA ARG A 44 -8.54 -2.22 -18.37
C ARG A 44 -9.86 -1.68 -17.84
N SER A 45 -10.95 -1.99 -18.51
CA SER A 45 -12.29 -1.73 -17.97
C SER A 45 -12.53 -2.56 -16.70
N SER A 46 -13.47 -2.13 -15.87
CA SER A 46 -13.84 -2.85 -14.64
C SER A 46 -14.24 -4.32 -14.91
N GLU A 47 -14.84 -4.61 -16.07
CA GLU A 47 -15.23 -5.97 -16.47
C GLU A 47 -14.05 -6.86 -16.83
N ASN A 48 -12.95 -6.25 -17.32
CA ASN A 48 -11.74 -6.95 -17.75
C ASN A 48 -10.60 -6.87 -16.69
N MET A 49 -10.93 -6.43 -15.49
CA MET A 49 -9.96 -6.31 -14.41
C MET A 49 -9.48 -7.68 -13.93
N VAL A 50 -8.18 -7.85 -13.79
CA VAL A 50 -7.54 -9.10 -13.35
C VAL A 50 -7.49 -9.14 -11.83
N PHE A 51 -8.60 -9.52 -11.20
CA PHE A 51 -8.77 -9.47 -9.74
C PHE A 51 -7.73 -10.25 -8.94
N TRP A 52 -7.32 -11.44 -9.41
CA TRP A 52 -6.30 -12.20 -8.71
C TRP A 52 -4.95 -11.45 -8.64
N ALA A 53 -4.61 -10.72 -9.69
CA ALA A 53 -3.38 -9.91 -9.71
C ALA A 53 -3.52 -8.68 -8.80
N LEU A 54 -4.71 -8.06 -8.77
CA LEU A 54 -5.00 -6.95 -7.87
C LEU A 54 -4.89 -7.38 -6.40
N ILE A 55 -5.51 -8.51 -6.04
CA ILE A 55 -5.42 -9.07 -4.68
C ILE A 55 -3.98 -9.46 -4.36
N GLY A 56 -3.31 -10.16 -5.27
CA GLY A 56 -1.92 -10.58 -5.11
C GLY A 56 -0.97 -9.41 -4.89
N GLY A 57 -1.10 -8.35 -5.67
CA GLY A 57 -0.32 -7.12 -5.53
C GLY A 57 -0.50 -6.47 -4.15
N ASN A 58 -1.75 -6.36 -3.68
CA ASN A 58 -2.03 -5.82 -2.35
C ASN A 58 -1.44 -6.68 -1.22
N LEU A 59 -1.49 -8.01 -1.36
CA LEU A 59 -0.84 -8.92 -0.41
C LEU A 59 0.68 -8.75 -0.41
N VAL A 60 1.31 -8.65 -1.57
CA VAL A 60 2.75 -8.40 -1.69
C VAL A 60 3.15 -7.10 -0.97
N PHE A 61 2.40 -6.02 -1.16
CA PHE A 61 2.63 -4.77 -0.43
C PHE A 61 2.40 -4.92 1.08
N GLY A 62 1.38 -5.67 1.50
CA GLY A 62 1.16 -5.99 2.91
C GLY A 62 2.34 -6.74 3.53
N PHE A 63 2.88 -7.74 2.84
CA PHE A 63 4.07 -8.48 3.26
C PHE A 63 5.33 -7.61 3.26
N LEU A 64 5.50 -6.73 2.29
CA LEU A 64 6.60 -5.77 2.23
C LEU A 64 6.61 -4.88 3.48
N HIS A 65 5.48 -4.25 3.80
CA HIS A 65 5.35 -3.43 5.00
C HIS A 65 5.60 -4.25 6.27
N ALA A 66 4.96 -5.42 6.39
CA ALA A 66 5.15 -6.30 7.54
C ALA A 66 6.63 -6.68 7.75
N TYR A 67 7.33 -7.03 6.66
CA TYR A 67 8.74 -7.39 6.72
C TYR A 67 9.63 -6.23 7.15
N ILE A 68 9.45 -5.05 6.55
CA ILE A 68 10.28 -3.87 6.86
C ILE A 68 10.02 -3.40 8.30
N LEU A 69 8.75 -3.31 8.71
CA LEU A 69 8.40 -2.91 10.07
C LEU A 69 8.91 -3.91 11.11
N TYR A 70 8.89 -5.21 10.79
CA TYR A 70 9.47 -6.24 11.64
C TYR A 70 10.99 -6.03 11.80
N LYS A 71 11.71 -5.83 10.70
CA LYS A 71 13.16 -5.60 10.71
C LYS A 71 13.56 -4.30 11.42
N ALA A 72 12.74 -3.27 11.33
CA ALA A 72 12.90 -2.00 12.04
C ALA A 72 12.47 -2.08 13.51
N ASN A 73 12.07 -3.25 14.01
CA ASN A 73 11.61 -3.48 15.39
C ASN A 73 10.48 -2.52 15.82
N VAL A 74 9.59 -2.21 14.89
CA VAL A 74 8.42 -1.36 15.14
C VAL A 74 7.45 -2.07 16.08
N LYS A 75 6.98 -1.37 17.11
CA LYS A 75 6.07 -1.93 18.13
C LYS A 75 4.93 -0.98 18.52
N THR A 76 4.83 0.17 17.87
CA THR A 76 3.76 1.13 18.15
C THR A 76 3.04 1.53 16.86
N PRO A 77 1.74 1.88 16.94
CA PRO A 77 1.01 2.39 15.79
C PRO A 77 1.68 3.61 15.14
N ALA A 78 2.14 4.55 15.96
CA ALA A 78 2.73 5.79 15.46
C ALA A 78 4.01 5.54 14.67
N SER A 79 4.94 4.73 15.19
CA SER A 79 6.17 4.40 14.48
C SER A 79 5.90 3.58 13.21
N GLY A 80 4.89 2.70 13.26
CA GLY A 80 4.44 1.93 12.10
C GLY A 80 3.86 2.83 11.00
N ALA A 81 2.99 3.77 11.38
CA ALA A 81 2.40 4.73 10.45
C ALA A 81 3.45 5.58 9.74
N ILE A 82 4.36 6.19 10.50
CA ILE A 82 5.40 7.07 9.96
C ILE A 82 6.31 6.30 8.99
N LEU A 83 6.82 5.14 9.40
CA LEU A 83 7.73 4.38 8.57
C LEU A 83 7.07 3.87 7.30
N ALA A 84 5.85 3.31 7.38
CA ALA A 84 5.11 2.82 6.23
C ALA A 84 4.74 3.95 5.27
N ALA A 85 4.27 5.10 5.77
CA ALA A 85 3.97 6.27 4.95
C ALA A 85 5.21 6.78 4.20
N THR A 86 6.34 6.87 4.88
CA THR A 86 7.60 7.32 4.27
C THR A 86 8.05 6.38 3.15
N ILE A 87 8.03 5.07 3.39
CA ILE A 87 8.41 4.07 2.39
C ILE A 87 7.49 4.16 1.17
N SER A 88 6.18 4.17 1.40
CA SER A 88 5.22 4.24 0.30
C SER A 88 5.31 5.54 -0.48
N ALA A 89 5.49 6.67 0.18
CA ALA A 89 5.71 7.95 -0.50
C ALA A 89 6.92 7.89 -1.44
N LEU A 90 8.05 7.38 -0.97
CA LEU A 90 9.27 7.25 -1.77
C LEU A 90 9.12 6.25 -2.93
N VAL A 91 8.52 5.09 -2.67
CA VAL A 91 8.28 4.07 -3.70
C VAL A 91 7.32 4.60 -4.78
N THR A 92 6.22 5.21 -4.37
CA THR A 92 5.22 5.76 -5.31
C THR A 92 5.81 6.93 -6.10
N LEU A 93 6.51 7.86 -5.44
CA LEU A 93 7.16 8.96 -6.13
C LEU A 93 8.16 8.47 -7.18
N GLY A 94 9.05 7.54 -6.79
CA GLY A 94 10.04 6.98 -7.70
C GLY A 94 9.39 6.26 -8.88
N SER A 95 8.38 5.41 -8.62
CA SER A 95 7.66 4.69 -9.67
C SER A 95 6.92 5.62 -10.63
N ASN A 96 6.23 6.63 -10.11
CA ASN A 96 5.48 7.59 -10.94
C ASN A 96 6.42 8.43 -11.81
N LEU A 97 7.55 8.89 -11.27
CA LEU A 97 8.54 9.63 -12.07
C LEU A 97 9.17 8.76 -13.17
N MET A 98 9.44 7.50 -12.88
CA MET A 98 9.94 6.56 -13.89
C MET A 98 8.89 6.27 -14.97
N MET A 99 7.62 6.08 -14.58
CA MET A 99 6.52 5.91 -15.53
C MET A 99 6.31 7.16 -16.39
N TYR A 100 6.33 8.34 -15.79
CA TYR A 100 6.23 9.61 -16.50
C TYR A 100 7.37 9.79 -17.51
N ALA A 101 8.59 9.40 -17.17
CA ALA A 101 9.75 9.52 -18.03
C ALA A 101 9.75 8.55 -19.23
N GLN A 102 9.14 7.36 -19.07
CA GLN A 102 9.22 6.29 -20.06
C GLN A 102 7.95 6.11 -20.89
N TYR A 103 6.81 6.54 -20.37
CA TYR A 103 5.51 6.28 -20.97
C TYR A 103 4.64 7.54 -20.96
N ASP A 104 3.89 7.74 -22.04
CA ASP A 104 2.86 8.77 -22.11
C ASP A 104 1.52 8.23 -21.55
N LEU A 105 1.52 7.88 -20.28
CA LEU A 105 0.36 7.28 -19.61
C LEU A 105 -0.30 8.21 -18.61
N LEU A 106 0.47 9.06 -17.94
CA LEU A 106 -0.04 9.91 -16.86
C LEU A 106 0.55 11.32 -16.94
N GLN A 107 -0.25 12.28 -16.53
CA GLN A 107 0.20 13.66 -16.40
C GLN A 107 0.98 13.85 -15.08
N LEU A 108 1.91 14.76 -15.06
CA LEU A 108 2.71 15.09 -13.86
C LEU A 108 1.83 15.51 -12.67
N SER A 109 0.66 16.11 -12.95
CA SER A 109 -0.34 16.50 -11.94
C SER A 109 -0.87 15.34 -11.10
N ILE A 110 -0.82 14.10 -11.59
CA ILE A 110 -1.22 12.89 -10.84
C ILE A 110 -0.22 12.54 -9.73
N VAL A 111 1.05 12.83 -9.94
CA VAL A 111 2.14 12.31 -9.08
C VAL A 111 1.96 12.71 -7.62
N LEU A 112 1.70 13.98 -7.35
CA LEU A 112 1.58 14.44 -5.96
C LEU A 112 0.34 13.87 -5.25
N PRO A 113 -0.87 13.92 -5.82
CA PRO A 113 -2.04 13.27 -5.23
C PRO A 113 -1.86 11.78 -4.97
N ASP A 114 -1.23 11.05 -5.90
CA ASP A 114 -0.97 9.62 -5.74
C ASP A 114 0.01 9.32 -4.60
N VAL A 115 1.09 10.10 -4.51
CA VAL A 115 2.06 9.99 -3.40
C VAL A 115 1.39 10.25 -2.05
N LEU A 116 0.55 11.28 -1.95
CA LEU A 116 -0.16 11.59 -0.71
C LEU A 116 -1.17 10.50 -0.35
N ALA A 117 -1.95 10.02 -1.33
CA ALA A 117 -2.89 8.94 -1.14
C ALA A 117 -2.19 7.65 -0.67
N SER A 118 -1.10 7.27 -1.34
CA SER A 118 -0.28 6.11 -1.00
C SER A 118 0.30 6.22 0.41
N ALA A 119 0.80 7.39 0.79
CA ALA A 119 1.32 7.64 2.12
C ALA A 119 0.24 7.49 3.20
N LEU A 120 -0.96 8.04 2.98
CA LEU A 120 -2.09 7.94 3.92
C LEU A 120 -2.57 6.51 4.08
N VAL A 121 -2.79 5.79 2.99
CA VAL A 121 -3.20 4.38 3.03
C VAL A 121 -2.16 3.55 3.78
N SER A 122 -0.89 3.73 3.44
CA SER A 122 0.21 2.99 4.08
C SER A 122 0.42 3.39 5.54
N ALA A 123 0.12 4.63 5.93
CA ALA A 123 0.12 5.02 7.34
C ALA A 123 -0.87 4.17 8.16
N ILE A 124 -2.08 3.96 7.64
CA ILE A 124 -3.10 3.13 8.31
C ILE A 124 -2.65 1.67 8.37
N VAL A 125 -2.15 1.13 7.27
CA VAL A 125 -1.58 -0.24 7.21
C VAL A 125 -0.44 -0.39 8.22
N GLY A 126 0.50 0.54 8.22
CA GLY A 126 1.66 0.52 9.11
C GLY A 126 1.29 0.70 10.59
N ALA A 127 0.31 1.56 10.89
CA ALA A 127 -0.23 1.71 12.24
C ALA A 127 -0.80 0.39 12.76
N THR A 128 -1.59 -0.29 11.93
CA THR A 128 -2.20 -1.58 12.28
C THR A 128 -1.15 -2.66 12.50
N ILE A 129 -0.16 -2.76 11.63
CA ILE A 129 0.95 -3.71 11.77
C ILE A 129 1.79 -3.39 13.02
N GLY A 130 2.10 -2.11 13.25
CA GLY A 130 2.86 -1.67 14.43
C GLY A 130 2.14 -1.97 15.74
N TRP A 131 0.82 -1.75 15.77
CA TRP A 131 -0.01 -2.16 16.90
C TRP A 131 -0.01 -3.68 17.11
N TYR A 132 -0.15 -4.46 16.03
CA TYR A 132 -0.09 -5.92 16.10
C TYR A 132 1.27 -6.41 16.61
N TYR A 133 2.37 -5.81 16.18
CA TYR A 133 3.71 -6.17 16.65
C TYR A 133 3.98 -5.75 18.09
N GLY A 134 3.34 -4.72 18.58
CA GLY A 134 3.41 -4.28 19.97
C GLY A 134 2.70 -5.20 20.96
N ARG A 135 1.75 -6.03 20.49
CA ARG A 135 1.14 -7.07 21.31
C ARG A 135 2.17 -8.16 21.60
N GLY A 136 2.29 -8.56 22.86
CA GLY A 136 3.19 -9.63 23.31
C GLY A 136 2.99 -10.95 22.54
N PRO A 137 3.84 -11.96 22.74
CA PRO A 137 3.71 -13.24 22.06
C PRO A 137 2.34 -13.84 22.31
N LEU A 138 1.68 -14.28 21.21
CA LEU A 138 0.35 -14.91 21.23
C LEU A 138 0.34 -16.25 21.99
N ASN A 139 1.49 -16.71 22.49
CA ASN A 139 1.62 -17.94 23.27
C ASN A 139 2.56 -17.75 24.46
N LYS A 140 1.96 -17.43 25.59
CA LYS A 140 2.36 -18.06 26.86
C LYS A 140 1.25 -19.02 27.22
N THR A 141 1.16 -20.14 26.53
CA THR A 141 0.55 -21.33 27.11
C THR A 141 1.59 -21.90 28.08
N VAL A 142 1.23 -21.81 29.32
CA VAL A 142 1.80 -22.52 30.47
C VAL A 142 1.79 -24.00 30.21
#